data_42c526fac6488ef6ad93b894b25fc228
#
_entry.id   42c526fac6488ef6ad93b894b25fc228
#
_cell.length_a   1.000
_cell.length_b   1.000
_cell.length_c   1.000
_cell.angle_alpha   90.00
_cell.angle_beta   90.00
_cell.angle_gamma   90.00
#
_symmetry.space_group_name_H-M   'P 1'
#
loop_
_entity.id
_entity.type
_entity.pdbx_description
1 polymer ?
#
loop_
_entity_poly.entity_id
_entity_poly.type
_entity_poly.pdbx_seq_one_letter_code
_entity_poly.pdbx_strand_id
1 'polypeptide(L)'
;GSLSFSLATAGCVFRCLNCQNWEISQKKPEETKDPRGPELRLRPPVAGLTAADVARLSMFPEDVVALAQWTKSASISYTYSEPTAYYEYTYDTCKLARERGIKNVLVTCGSMEEPPMRDLGRYLDAAHVDLKGFDEGVYWKLNAGRLQPILKTLKTLKSMGVWFEIINLVVPTYTDKPDMIRRMCDWLAANIGPDQPIHFSRFHPQHKLQTLPPTPVEILLQAQSIARSAGLRYAYIGNVPGLRDAETTFCPNCKRAVVTRDVFAITGFYLNAGRCSFCQTKIAGIWS
;
A
#
# COMPACT_ATOMS: atom_id res chain seq x y z
N GLY A 1 4.23 5.40 -14.51
CA GLY A 1 4.50 5.84 -13.16
C GLY A 1 5.99 6.09 -12.92
N SER A 2 6.31 6.70 -11.79
CA SER A 2 7.68 6.89 -11.34
C SER A 2 8.25 5.61 -10.72
N LEU A 3 9.58 5.47 -10.69
CA LEU A 3 10.26 4.41 -9.95
C LEU A 3 10.24 4.73 -8.45
N SER A 4 10.04 3.70 -7.62
CA SER A 4 10.18 3.75 -6.17
C SER A 4 11.20 2.72 -5.71
N PHE A 5 12.15 3.14 -4.89
CA PHE A 5 13.10 2.23 -4.26
C PHE A 5 12.42 1.52 -3.10
N SER A 6 12.30 0.21 -3.16
CA SER A 6 11.59 -0.57 -2.12
C SER A 6 12.57 -1.07 -1.06
N LEU A 7 12.20 -0.87 0.20
CA LEU A 7 12.96 -1.28 1.38
C LEU A 7 12.11 -2.20 2.25
N ALA A 8 12.69 -3.31 2.70
CA ALA A 8 12.08 -4.24 3.64
C ALA A 8 13.11 -4.79 4.62
N THR A 9 12.65 -5.19 5.80
CA THR A 9 13.42 -5.99 6.76
C THR A 9 12.69 -7.28 7.10
N ALA A 10 13.33 -8.18 7.81
CA ALA A 10 12.68 -9.35 8.37
C ALA A 10 11.75 -8.96 9.52
N GLY A 11 10.66 -9.72 9.66
CA GLY A 11 9.70 -9.56 10.75
C GLY A 11 8.49 -8.70 10.41
N CYS A 12 7.41 -8.93 11.13
CA CYS A 12 6.16 -8.21 11.03
C CYS A 12 5.44 -8.28 12.39
N VAL A 13 4.70 -7.22 12.74
CA VAL A 13 3.87 -7.19 13.94
C VAL A 13 2.61 -8.05 13.82
N PHE A 14 2.25 -8.47 12.60
CA PHE A 14 1.15 -9.37 12.31
C PHE A 14 1.61 -10.79 11.98
N ARG A 15 0.69 -11.76 12.10
CA ARG A 15 0.89 -13.18 11.78
C ARG A 15 -0.19 -13.66 10.79
N CYS A 16 -0.33 -12.94 9.69
CA CYS A 16 -1.39 -13.21 8.70
C CYS A 16 -1.29 -14.63 8.15
N LEU A 17 -2.39 -15.37 8.19
CA LEU A 17 -2.46 -16.72 7.61
C LEU A 17 -2.30 -16.72 6.09
N ASN A 18 -2.63 -15.60 5.46
CA ASN A 18 -2.59 -15.36 4.01
C ASN A 18 -1.39 -14.49 3.57
N CYS A 19 -0.33 -14.42 4.36
CA CYS A 19 0.78 -13.52 4.08
C CYS A 19 1.46 -13.85 2.75
N GLN A 20 1.52 -12.86 1.84
CA GLN A 20 2.20 -13.03 0.55
C GLN A 20 3.72 -12.95 0.68
N ASN A 21 4.20 -12.22 1.69
CA ASN A 21 5.62 -12.00 1.95
C ASN A 21 6.09 -12.81 3.18
N TRP A 22 5.51 -13.99 3.41
CA TRP A 22 5.78 -14.80 4.61
C TRP A 22 7.25 -15.21 4.73
N GLU A 23 7.96 -15.32 3.62
CA GLU A 23 9.38 -15.70 3.59
C GLU A 23 10.30 -14.71 4.30
N ILE A 24 9.89 -13.43 4.37
CA ILE A 24 10.63 -12.39 5.10
C ILE A 24 9.85 -11.91 6.34
N SER A 25 8.53 -11.72 6.24
CA SER A 25 7.72 -11.13 7.30
C SER A 25 7.49 -12.07 8.49
N GLN A 26 7.57 -13.39 8.28
CA GLN A 26 7.33 -14.40 9.34
C GLN A 26 8.62 -15.03 9.85
N LYS A 27 9.77 -14.46 9.52
CA LYS A 27 11.09 -14.89 9.98
C LYS A 27 11.69 -13.89 10.96
N LYS A 28 12.60 -14.38 11.77
CA LYS A 28 13.49 -13.54 12.58
C LYS A 28 14.64 -13.03 11.70
N PRO A 29 15.26 -11.90 12.06
CA PRO A 29 16.42 -11.37 11.33
C PRO A 29 17.54 -12.41 11.16
N GLU A 30 17.79 -13.23 12.18
CA GLU A 30 18.84 -14.26 12.17
C GLU A 30 18.56 -15.37 11.14
N GLU A 31 17.29 -15.61 10.82
CA GLU A 31 16.85 -16.63 9.86
C GLU A 31 16.91 -16.14 8.42
N THR A 32 17.14 -14.85 8.22
CA THR A 32 17.24 -14.22 6.89
C THR A 32 18.66 -13.86 6.50
N LYS A 33 19.63 -14.12 7.37
CA LYS A 33 21.06 -13.93 7.04
C LYS A 33 21.43 -14.82 5.86
N ASP A 34 21.51 -14.22 4.69
CA ASP A 34 22.16 -14.85 3.56
C ASP A 34 23.68 -14.72 3.76
N PRO A 35 24.43 -15.85 3.81
CA PRO A 35 25.89 -15.80 3.92
C PRO A 35 26.55 -15.07 2.73
N ARG A 36 25.81 -14.82 1.66
CA ARG A 36 26.25 -14.05 0.49
C ARG A 36 26.05 -12.54 0.64
N GLY A 37 25.48 -12.07 1.77
CA GLY A 37 25.14 -10.68 2.02
C GLY A 37 23.72 -10.29 1.59
N PRO A 38 23.34 -9.01 1.69
CA PRO A 38 22.03 -8.55 1.31
C PRO A 38 21.75 -8.79 -0.19
N GLU A 39 20.62 -9.43 -0.50
CA GLU A 39 20.18 -9.61 -1.88
C GLU A 39 19.56 -8.32 -2.39
N LEU A 40 20.31 -7.56 -3.16
CA LEU A 40 19.80 -6.39 -3.87
C LEU A 40 19.20 -6.82 -5.21
N ARG A 41 17.89 -6.90 -5.30
CA ARG A 41 17.18 -7.14 -6.57
C ARG A 41 16.97 -5.80 -7.30
N LEU A 42 17.97 -5.40 -8.06
CA LEU A 42 17.85 -4.24 -8.96
C LEU A 42 17.17 -4.67 -10.26
N ARG A 43 16.00 -4.12 -10.52
CA ARG A 43 15.34 -4.26 -11.83
C ARG A 43 14.98 -2.87 -12.37
N PRO A 44 15.52 -2.48 -13.51
CA PRO A 44 16.56 -3.14 -14.31
C PRO A 44 17.93 -3.15 -13.60
N PRO A 45 18.86 -4.05 -14.01
CA PRO A 45 20.21 -4.06 -13.47
C PRO A 45 20.80 -2.66 -13.64
N VAL A 46 21.30 -2.09 -12.57
CA VAL A 46 21.83 -0.74 -12.57
C VAL A 46 23.26 -0.81 -13.07
N ALA A 47 23.52 -0.23 -14.22
CA ALA A 47 24.85 -0.23 -14.81
C ALA A 47 25.87 0.36 -13.83
N GLY A 48 26.93 -0.37 -13.54
CA GLY A 48 28.07 0.09 -12.73
C GLY A 48 28.09 -0.40 -11.28
N LEU A 49 27.03 -1.04 -10.73
CA LEU A 49 27.11 -1.73 -9.44
C LEU A 49 27.30 -3.23 -9.65
N THR A 50 28.33 -3.77 -9.02
CA THR A 50 28.56 -5.20 -8.94
C THR A 50 27.91 -5.78 -7.68
N ALA A 51 27.69 -7.11 -7.64
CA ALA A 51 27.24 -7.78 -6.42
C ALA A 51 28.23 -7.58 -5.24
N ALA A 52 29.51 -7.37 -5.54
CA ALA A 52 30.53 -7.07 -4.53
C ALA A 52 30.39 -5.66 -3.95
N ASP A 53 29.94 -4.68 -4.77
CA ASP A 53 29.68 -3.33 -4.27
C ASP A 53 28.48 -3.33 -3.32
N VAL A 54 27.43 -4.07 -3.69
CA VAL A 54 26.22 -4.24 -2.84
C VAL A 54 26.55 -4.95 -1.52
N ALA A 55 27.37 -6.00 -1.55
CA ALA A 55 27.78 -6.75 -0.35
C ALA A 55 28.58 -5.90 0.64
N ARG A 56 29.15 -4.78 0.20
CA ARG A 56 29.87 -3.81 1.07
C ARG A 56 28.93 -2.80 1.72
N LEU A 57 27.69 -2.67 1.26
CA LEU A 57 26.72 -1.76 1.84
C LEU A 57 26.16 -2.38 3.13
N SER A 58 26.32 -1.66 4.23
CA SER A 58 25.74 -2.05 5.51
C SER A 58 24.24 -1.77 5.60
N MET A 59 23.66 -1.16 4.51
CA MET A 59 22.27 -0.75 4.41
C MET A 59 21.82 0.17 5.55
N PHE A 60 22.69 1.07 5.97
CA PHE A 60 22.32 2.19 6.83
C PHE A 60 21.38 3.16 6.08
N PRO A 61 20.64 4.06 6.77
CA PRO A 61 19.78 5.04 6.12
C PRO A 61 20.46 5.81 4.99
N GLU A 62 21.74 6.16 5.15
CA GLU A 62 22.55 6.86 4.15
C GLU A 62 22.74 6.03 2.87
N ASP A 63 22.97 4.72 3.01
CA ASP A 63 23.15 3.80 1.89
C ASP A 63 21.85 3.67 1.08
N VAL A 64 20.71 3.55 1.79
CA VAL A 64 19.38 3.46 1.17
C VAL A 64 19.08 4.72 0.36
N VAL A 65 19.34 5.90 0.93
CA VAL A 65 19.09 7.17 0.27
C VAL A 65 20.04 7.35 -0.92
N ALA A 66 21.33 7.00 -0.78
CA ALA A 66 22.28 7.04 -1.88
C ALA A 66 21.88 6.11 -3.04
N LEU A 67 21.41 4.90 -2.75
CA LEU A 67 20.91 3.96 -3.74
C LEU A 67 19.66 4.47 -4.44
N ALA A 68 18.72 5.06 -3.70
CA ALA A 68 17.52 5.66 -4.26
C ALA A 68 17.86 6.81 -5.23
N GLN A 69 18.82 7.67 -4.87
CA GLN A 69 19.32 8.74 -5.75
C GLN A 69 20.00 8.17 -6.99
N TRP A 70 20.86 7.19 -6.81
CA TRP A 70 21.61 6.57 -7.90
C TRP A 70 20.70 5.85 -8.90
N THR A 71 19.66 5.16 -8.42
CA THR A 71 18.63 4.54 -9.26
C THR A 71 17.64 5.55 -9.85
N LYS A 72 17.78 6.84 -9.55
CA LYS A 72 16.86 7.92 -9.93
C LYS A 72 15.41 7.62 -9.52
N SER A 73 15.23 6.96 -8.37
CA SER A 73 13.94 6.69 -7.81
C SER A 73 13.31 7.98 -7.27
N ALA A 74 12.06 8.22 -7.63
CA ALA A 74 11.32 9.40 -7.18
C ALA A 74 10.92 9.30 -5.70
N SER A 75 10.89 8.09 -5.17
CA SER A 75 10.49 7.82 -3.79
C SER A 75 11.19 6.59 -3.22
N ILE A 76 11.16 6.47 -1.89
CA ILE A 76 11.47 5.25 -1.15
C ILE A 76 10.15 4.70 -0.60
N SER A 77 9.88 3.41 -0.83
CA SER A 77 8.73 2.69 -0.28
C SER A 77 9.19 1.73 0.80
N TYR A 78 8.74 1.95 2.04
CA TYR A 78 8.94 1.06 3.19
C TYR A 78 7.84 0.02 3.15
N THR A 79 8.14 -1.23 2.74
CA THR A 79 7.13 -2.17 2.26
C THR A 79 7.47 -3.65 2.51
N TYR A 80 6.67 -4.57 1.97
CA TYR A 80 6.75 -6.05 1.99
C TYR A 80 6.60 -6.68 3.37
N SER A 81 7.33 -6.26 4.38
CA SER A 81 7.07 -6.54 5.78
C SER A 81 6.33 -5.37 6.43
N GLU A 82 6.42 -5.20 7.72
CA GLU A 82 5.71 -4.11 8.40
C GLU A 82 6.70 -3.06 8.93
N PRO A 83 6.69 -1.83 8.42
CA PRO A 83 7.60 -0.76 8.83
C PRO A 83 7.56 -0.43 10.33
N THR A 84 6.45 -0.70 11.01
CA THR A 84 6.35 -0.58 12.47
C THR A 84 7.34 -1.49 13.20
N ALA A 85 7.71 -2.64 12.60
CA ALA A 85 8.66 -3.58 13.20
C ALA A 85 10.12 -3.07 13.20
N TYR A 86 10.42 -2.09 12.36
CA TYR A 86 11.72 -1.43 12.24
C TYR A 86 11.56 0.09 12.19
N TYR A 87 10.76 0.61 13.12
CA TYR A 87 10.29 1.99 13.14
C TYR A 87 11.42 3.01 13.14
N GLU A 88 12.41 2.87 14.02
CA GLU A 88 13.53 3.82 14.14
C GLU A 88 14.31 3.93 12.84
N TYR A 89 14.58 2.80 12.23
CA TYR A 89 15.26 2.74 10.92
C TYR A 89 14.41 3.40 9.81
N THR A 90 13.09 3.16 9.81
CA THR A 90 12.16 3.82 8.88
C THR A 90 12.15 5.32 9.11
N TYR A 91 12.09 5.75 10.37
CA TYR A 91 12.06 7.17 10.75
C TYR A 91 13.33 7.90 10.29
N ASP A 92 14.50 7.37 10.61
CA ASP A 92 15.78 7.98 10.24
C ASP A 92 15.97 8.03 8.72
N THR A 93 15.59 6.96 8.02
CA THR A 93 15.64 6.91 6.56
C THR A 93 14.66 7.93 5.94
N CYS A 94 13.43 8.03 6.44
CA CYS A 94 12.44 9.01 5.97
C CYS A 94 12.92 10.45 6.12
N LYS A 95 13.50 10.77 7.28
CA LYS A 95 14.05 12.09 7.56
C LYS A 95 15.16 12.44 6.58
N LEU A 96 16.14 11.55 6.42
CA LEU A 96 17.28 11.77 5.51
C LEU A 96 16.83 11.85 4.05
N ALA A 97 15.90 10.98 3.62
CA ALA A 97 15.35 11.01 2.27
C ALA A 97 14.71 12.36 1.94
N ARG A 98 13.92 12.91 2.89
CA ARG A 98 13.28 14.21 2.74
C ARG A 98 14.30 15.36 2.63
N GLU A 99 15.37 15.32 3.42
CA GLU A 99 16.48 16.28 3.32
C GLU A 99 17.18 16.23 1.96
N ARG A 100 17.15 15.10 1.29
CA ARG A 100 17.72 14.86 -0.06
C ARG A 100 16.71 15.00 -1.19
N GLY A 101 15.48 15.46 -0.93
CA GLY A 101 14.44 15.67 -1.92
C GLY A 101 13.80 14.41 -2.48
N ILE A 102 13.97 13.26 -1.81
CA ILE A 102 13.32 11.99 -2.18
C ILE A 102 12.04 11.85 -1.37
N LYS A 103 10.95 11.45 -2.04
CA LYS A 103 9.65 11.24 -1.40
C LYS A 103 9.60 9.94 -0.60
N ASN A 104 8.77 9.89 0.43
CA ASN A 104 8.59 8.74 1.31
C ASN A 104 7.18 8.17 1.21
N VAL A 105 7.07 6.88 0.95
CA VAL A 105 5.81 6.14 0.85
C VAL A 105 5.79 5.02 1.90
N LEU A 106 4.87 5.08 2.84
CA LEU A 106 4.69 4.06 3.86
C LEU A 106 3.68 3.01 3.38
N VAL A 107 4.08 1.74 3.28
CA VAL A 107 3.20 0.60 2.99
C VAL A 107 3.06 -0.22 4.26
N THR A 108 1.93 -0.13 4.93
CA THR A 108 1.75 -0.61 6.30
C THR A 108 0.41 -1.32 6.52
N CYS A 109 0.37 -2.24 7.47
CA CYS A 109 -0.89 -2.74 8.02
C CYS A 109 -1.57 -1.73 8.95
N GLY A 110 -0.95 -0.59 9.22
CA GLY A 110 -1.51 0.50 10.01
C GLY A 110 -1.53 0.26 11.53
N SER A 111 -0.88 -0.77 12.03
CA SER A 111 -0.84 -1.06 13.48
C SER A 111 0.27 -0.28 14.17
N MET A 112 0.07 1.03 14.27
CA MET A 112 1.00 1.95 14.93
C MET A 112 0.23 2.87 15.88
N GLU A 113 0.80 3.18 17.04
CA GLU A 113 0.20 4.14 17.95
C GLU A 113 0.27 5.57 17.38
N GLU A 114 -0.62 6.44 17.87
CA GLU A 114 -0.75 7.79 17.32
C GLU A 114 0.50 8.66 17.47
N PRO A 115 1.23 8.71 18.62
CA PRO A 115 2.42 9.54 18.73
C PRO A 115 3.51 9.19 17.69
N PRO A 116 3.97 7.93 17.57
CA PRO A 116 4.96 7.59 16.56
C PRO A 116 4.44 7.78 15.12
N MET A 117 3.14 7.55 14.86
CA MET A 117 2.57 7.84 13.53
C MET A 117 2.60 9.34 13.22
N ARG A 118 2.33 10.20 14.19
CA ARG A 118 2.43 11.67 14.00
C ARG A 118 3.87 12.12 13.78
N ASP A 119 4.83 11.53 14.46
CA ASP A 119 6.24 11.87 14.28
C ASP A 119 6.75 11.44 12.90
N LEU A 120 6.47 10.21 12.50
CA LEU A 120 6.84 9.70 11.16
C LEU A 120 6.10 10.46 10.05
N GLY A 121 4.83 10.75 10.24
CA GLY A 121 3.96 11.39 9.26
C GLY A 121 4.43 12.76 8.79
N ARG A 122 5.29 13.45 9.56
CA ARG A 122 5.93 14.72 9.14
C ARG A 122 6.84 14.54 7.92
N TYR A 123 7.35 13.34 7.71
CA TYR A 123 8.29 12.99 6.64
C TYR A 123 7.64 12.20 5.52
N LEU A 124 6.37 11.76 5.68
CA LEU A 124 5.65 11.00 4.67
C LEU A 124 5.04 11.91 3.59
N ASP A 125 5.14 11.48 2.34
CA ASP A 125 4.44 12.08 1.21
C ASP A 125 3.15 11.32 0.89
N ALA A 126 3.17 9.99 1.07
CA ALA A 126 2.01 9.14 0.88
C ALA A 126 2.06 7.89 1.76
N ALA A 127 0.91 7.23 1.92
CA ALA A 127 0.83 5.93 2.55
C ALA A 127 -0.13 4.99 1.79
N HIS A 128 0.15 3.70 1.89
CA HIS A 128 -0.71 2.60 1.50
C HIS A 128 -1.06 1.85 2.78
N VAL A 129 -2.33 1.80 3.15
CA VAL A 129 -2.77 1.20 4.41
C VAL A 129 -3.65 -0.02 4.14
N ASP A 130 -3.19 -1.17 4.61
CA ASP A 130 -3.94 -2.42 4.53
C ASP A 130 -5.04 -2.48 5.59
N LEU A 131 -6.27 -2.18 5.23
CA LEU A 131 -7.46 -2.46 6.04
C LEU A 131 -7.96 -3.87 5.71
N LYS A 132 -7.44 -4.86 6.44
CA LYS A 132 -7.56 -6.29 6.10
C LYS A 132 -8.94 -6.91 6.38
N GLY A 133 -9.89 -6.15 6.92
CA GLY A 133 -11.26 -6.55 7.23
C GLY A 133 -11.94 -5.52 8.13
N PHE A 134 -13.19 -5.76 8.52
CA PHE A 134 -13.94 -4.83 9.38
C PHE A 134 -14.67 -5.58 10.50
N ASP A 135 -13.95 -6.46 11.19
CA ASP A 135 -14.41 -7.25 12.32
C ASP A 135 -13.22 -7.66 13.19
N GLU A 136 -13.27 -7.44 14.50
CA GLU A 136 -12.18 -7.74 15.44
C GLU A 136 -11.86 -9.23 15.51
N GLY A 137 -12.89 -10.10 15.47
CA GLY A 137 -12.69 -11.55 15.50
C GLY A 137 -12.00 -12.06 14.24
N VAL A 138 -12.31 -11.48 13.07
CA VAL A 138 -11.65 -11.77 11.80
C VAL A 138 -10.21 -11.28 11.85
N TYR A 139 -9.96 -10.04 12.31
CA TYR A 139 -8.60 -9.52 12.46
C TYR A 139 -7.74 -10.41 13.33
N TRP A 140 -8.30 -10.86 14.49
CA TRP A 140 -7.58 -11.75 15.37
C TRP A 140 -7.27 -13.10 14.71
N LYS A 141 -8.28 -13.73 14.09
CA LYS A 141 -8.14 -15.07 13.50
C LYS A 141 -7.25 -15.09 12.25
N LEU A 142 -7.43 -14.10 11.36
CA LEU A 142 -6.74 -14.07 10.06
C LEU A 142 -5.34 -13.45 10.15
N ASN A 143 -5.18 -12.44 11.00
CA ASN A 143 -3.98 -11.58 10.99
C ASN A 143 -3.21 -11.59 12.33
N ALA A 144 -3.79 -12.17 13.39
CA ALA A 144 -3.30 -12.05 14.77
C ALA A 144 -3.11 -10.56 15.19
N GLY A 145 -4.00 -9.71 14.72
CA GLY A 145 -3.99 -8.26 14.93
C GLY A 145 -5.31 -7.74 15.49
N ARG A 146 -5.44 -6.43 15.57
CA ARG A 146 -6.64 -5.72 16.04
C ARG A 146 -7.05 -4.65 15.04
N LEU A 147 -8.36 -4.44 14.88
CA LEU A 147 -8.93 -3.47 13.95
C LEU A 147 -8.76 -2.02 14.44
N GLN A 148 -9.02 -1.77 15.73
CA GLN A 148 -9.09 -0.39 16.24
C GLN A 148 -7.81 0.44 16.04
N PRO A 149 -6.57 -0.08 16.23
CA PRO A 149 -5.34 0.67 15.91
C PRO A 149 -5.29 1.15 14.47
N ILE A 150 -5.73 0.31 13.51
CA ILE A 150 -5.73 0.66 12.09
C ILE A 150 -6.71 1.80 11.79
N LEU A 151 -7.91 1.75 12.36
CA LEU A 151 -8.89 2.81 12.21
C LEU A 151 -8.38 4.15 12.79
N LYS A 152 -7.64 4.09 13.90
CA LYS A 152 -6.98 5.25 14.50
C LYS A 152 -5.89 5.80 13.59
N THR A 153 -5.05 4.93 13.02
CA THR A 153 -4.01 5.32 12.05
C THR A 153 -4.60 6.02 10.83
N LEU A 154 -5.68 5.51 10.24
CA LEU A 154 -6.36 6.15 9.11
C LEU A 154 -6.85 7.57 9.46
N LYS A 155 -7.46 7.75 10.65
CA LYS A 155 -7.87 9.07 11.14
C LYS A 155 -6.69 10.00 11.36
N THR A 156 -5.59 9.49 11.91
CA THR A 156 -4.36 10.27 12.17
C THR A 156 -3.75 10.76 10.85
N LEU A 157 -3.54 9.88 9.87
CA LEU A 157 -3.04 10.25 8.54
C LEU A 157 -3.94 11.30 7.88
N LYS A 158 -5.27 11.12 7.95
CA LYS A 158 -6.24 12.09 7.43
C LYS A 158 -6.09 13.45 8.11
N SER A 159 -5.99 13.48 9.44
CA SER A 159 -5.84 14.73 10.20
C SER A 159 -4.54 15.47 9.92
N MET A 160 -3.49 14.74 9.52
CA MET A 160 -2.18 15.29 9.13
C MET A 160 -2.13 15.74 7.67
N GLY A 161 -3.15 15.45 6.86
CA GLY A 161 -3.16 15.76 5.44
C GLY A 161 -2.21 14.89 4.60
N VAL A 162 -1.72 13.77 5.14
CA VAL A 162 -0.94 12.80 4.38
C VAL A 162 -1.87 12.10 3.40
N TRP A 163 -1.50 12.06 2.11
CA TRP A 163 -2.26 11.29 1.12
C TRP A 163 -2.11 9.80 1.39
N PHE A 164 -3.20 9.05 1.36
CA PHE A 164 -3.10 7.58 1.49
C PHE A 164 -4.16 6.88 0.65
N GLU A 165 -3.89 5.62 0.34
CA GLU A 165 -4.82 4.71 -0.31
C GLU A 165 -5.07 3.51 0.59
N ILE A 166 -6.28 2.97 0.57
CA ILE A 166 -6.72 1.89 1.44
C ILE A 166 -6.81 0.62 0.60
N ILE A 167 -6.19 -0.45 1.09
CA ILE A 167 -6.25 -1.73 0.42
C ILE A 167 -6.99 -2.74 1.29
N ASN A 168 -7.98 -3.38 0.70
CA ASN A 168 -8.68 -4.50 1.31
C ASN A 168 -8.47 -5.76 0.48
N LEU A 169 -7.66 -6.70 0.99
CA LEU A 169 -7.55 -8.02 0.41
C LEU A 169 -8.81 -8.81 0.78
N VAL A 170 -9.62 -9.14 -0.23
CA VAL A 170 -10.86 -9.89 -0.03
C VAL A 170 -10.54 -11.38 0.03
N VAL A 171 -10.58 -11.96 1.24
CA VAL A 171 -10.24 -13.37 1.48
C VAL A 171 -11.53 -14.18 1.64
N PRO A 172 -11.76 -15.21 0.80
CA PRO A 172 -12.95 -16.04 0.91
C PRO A 172 -13.17 -16.60 2.31
N THR A 173 -14.42 -16.62 2.76
CA THR A 173 -14.89 -17.05 4.08
C THR A 173 -14.53 -16.12 5.25
N TYR A 174 -13.51 -15.28 5.10
CA TYR A 174 -13.05 -14.35 6.15
C TYR A 174 -13.57 -12.93 5.95
N THR A 175 -13.31 -12.33 4.78
CA THR A 175 -13.55 -10.90 4.54
C THR A 175 -14.42 -10.62 3.31
N ASP A 176 -15.01 -11.64 2.72
CA ASP A 176 -15.83 -11.59 1.50
C ASP A 176 -17.33 -11.32 1.75
N LYS A 177 -17.75 -11.17 3.01
CA LYS A 177 -19.16 -10.98 3.37
C LYS A 177 -19.62 -9.56 3.01
N PRO A 178 -20.70 -9.41 2.21
CA PRO A 178 -21.20 -8.11 1.78
C PRO A 178 -21.51 -7.14 2.93
N ASP A 179 -22.06 -7.63 4.04
CA ASP A 179 -22.40 -6.81 5.20
C ASP A 179 -21.15 -6.25 5.90
N MET A 180 -20.07 -7.03 5.97
CA MET A 180 -18.80 -6.55 6.53
C MET A 180 -18.20 -5.47 5.62
N ILE A 181 -18.19 -5.69 4.31
CA ILE A 181 -17.69 -4.73 3.31
C ILE A 181 -18.52 -3.44 3.38
N ARG A 182 -19.85 -3.55 3.53
CA ARG A 182 -20.74 -2.38 3.68
C ARG A 182 -20.39 -1.57 4.93
N ARG A 183 -20.32 -2.21 6.09
CA ARG A 183 -19.94 -1.51 7.34
C ARG A 183 -18.57 -0.82 7.23
N MET A 184 -17.62 -1.46 6.58
CA MET A 184 -16.29 -0.86 6.30
C MET A 184 -16.42 0.38 5.42
N CYS A 185 -17.12 0.30 4.30
CA CYS A 185 -17.29 1.40 3.37
C CYS A 185 -18.07 2.57 3.99
N ASP A 186 -19.13 2.29 4.74
CA ASP A 186 -19.93 3.30 5.45
C ASP A 186 -19.06 4.04 6.49
N TRP A 187 -18.23 3.28 7.24
CA TRP A 187 -17.30 3.88 8.18
C TRP A 187 -16.25 4.76 7.50
N LEU A 188 -15.68 4.30 6.38
CA LEU A 188 -14.71 5.06 5.59
C LEU A 188 -15.33 6.35 5.05
N ALA A 189 -16.53 6.29 4.49
CA ALA A 189 -17.24 7.46 3.97
C ALA A 189 -17.50 8.49 5.08
N ALA A 190 -17.91 8.04 6.27
CA ALA A 190 -18.23 8.90 7.40
C ALA A 190 -17.00 9.50 8.10
N ASN A 191 -15.89 8.75 8.24
CA ASN A 191 -14.76 9.16 9.07
C ASN A 191 -13.54 9.64 8.24
N ILE A 192 -13.38 9.14 7.01
CA ILE A 192 -12.24 9.45 6.15
C ILE A 192 -12.69 10.36 5.00
N GLY A 193 -13.88 10.12 4.49
CA GLY A 193 -14.48 10.91 3.43
C GLY A 193 -14.46 10.21 2.06
N PRO A 194 -15.23 10.77 1.11
CA PRO A 194 -15.52 10.10 -0.17
C PRO A 194 -14.35 10.06 -1.15
N ASP A 195 -13.34 10.86 -0.93
CA ASP A 195 -12.25 11.08 -1.90
C ASP A 195 -11.04 10.16 -1.68
N GLN A 196 -11.04 9.38 -0.59
CA GLN A 196 -9.94 8.48 -0.32
C GLN A 196 -10.10 7.19 -1.14
N PRO A 197 -9.09 6.79 -1.96
CA PRO A 197 -9.17 5.57 -2.75
C PRO A 197 -9.23 4.31 -1.90
N ILE A 198 -10.07 3.36 -2.34
CA ILE A 198 -10.08 1.99 -1.81
C ILE A 198 -9.88 0.99 -2.95
N HIS A 199 -9.02 0.00 -2.70
CA HIS A 199 -8.71 -1.08 -3.63
C HIS A 199 -9.16 -2.41 -3.02
N PHE A 200 -10.04 -3.13 -3.72
CA PHE A 200 -10.41 -4.49 -3.38
C PHE A 200 -9.51 -5.45 -4.17
N SER A 201 -8.53 -6.03 -3.48
CA SER A 201 -7.56 -6.91 -4.11
C SER A 201 -7.99 -8.36 -4.03
N ARG A 202 -7.79 -9.09 -5.14
CA ARG A 202 -8.05 -10.51 -5.23
C ARG A 202 -7.07 -11.30 -4.37
N PHE A 203 -7.57 -12.15 -3.49
CA PHE A 203 -6.78 -13.14 -2.79
C PHE A 203 -6.38 -14.28 -3.73
N HIS A 204 -5.15 -14.73 -3.61
CA HIS A 204 -4.65 -15.98 -4.18
C HIS A 204 -4.10 -16.87 -3.05
N PRO A 205 -4.28 -18.22 -3.15
CA PRO A 205 -3.77 -19.16 -2.15
C PRO A 205 -2.30 -18.92 -1.83
N GLN A 206 -1.99 -18.72 -0.54
CA GLN A 206 -0.64 -18.41 -0.10
C GLN A 206 -0.43 -18.79 1.36
N HIS A 207 0.80 -19.06 1.75
CA HIS A 207 1.26 -19.36 3.10
C HIS A 207 0.42 -20.45 3.79
N LYS A 208 -0.39 -20.13 4.80
CA LYS A 208 -1.23 -21.09 5.55
C LYS A 208 -2.64 -21.26 4.97
N LEU A 209 -3.03 -20.45 3.98
CA LEU A 209 -4.34 -20.53 3.32
C LEU A 209 -4.23 -21.06 1.87
N GLN A 210 -3.53 -22.16 1.69
CA GLN A 210 -3.33 -22.78 0.37
C GLN A 210 -4.55 -23.55 -0.14
N THR A 211 -5.47 -23.92 0.74
CA THR A 211 -6.66 -24.72 0.39
C THR A 211 -7.87 -23.87 0.00
N LEU A 212 -7.86 -22.57 0.26
CA LEU A 212 -8.93 -21.68 -0.16
C LEU A 212 -8.78 -21.34 -1.66
N PRO A 213 -9.89 -21.26 -2.41
CA PRO A 213 -9.83 -20.80 -3.79
C PRO A 213 -9.47 -19.30 -3.86
N PRO A 214 -8.95 -18.82 -5.00
CA PRO A 214 -8.86 -17.38 -5.24
C PRO A 214 -10.24 -16.72 -5.14
N THR A 215 -10.28 -15.46 -4.72
CA THR A 215 -11.55 -14.72 -4.64
C THR A 215 -12.24 -14.69 -6.00
N PRO A 216 -13.53 -15.08 -6.09
CA PRO A 216 -14.31 -14.90 -7.30
C PRO A 216 -14.38 -13.42 -7.71
N VAL A 217 -14.30 -13.15 -9.02
CA VAL A 217 -14.30 -11.77 -9.54
C VAL A 217 -15.62 -11.06 -9.22
N GLU A 218 -16.71 -11.79 -9.20
CA GLU A 218 -18.05 -11.30 -8.89
C GLU A 218 -18.11 -10.69 -7.47
N ILE A 219 -17.41 -11.28 -6.51
CA ILE A 219 -17.31 -10.76 -5.15
C ILE A 219 -16.57 -9.41 -5.12
N LEU A 220 -15.52 -9.27 -5.93
CA LEU A 220 -14.77 -8.01 -6.04
C LEU A 220 -15.63 -6.91 -6.72
N LEU A 221 -16.36 -7.26 -7.77
CA LEU A 221 -17.31 -6.36 -8.43
C LEU A 221 -18.43 -5.93 -7.46
N GLN A 222 -18.96 -6.86 -6.65
CA GLN A 222 -19.92 -6.56 -5.60
C GLN A 222 -19.33 -5.62 -4.55
N ALA A 223 -18.10 -5.86 -4.08
CA ALA A 223 -17.40 -5.00 -3.13
C ALA A 223 -17.22 -3.57 -3.67
N GLN A 224 -16.81 -3.44 -4.94
CA GLN A 224 -16.70 -2.14 -5.61
C GLN A 224 -18.06 -1.43 -5.71
N SER A 225 -19.12 -2.14 -6.03
CA SER A 225 -20.48 -1.60 -6.08
C SER A 225 -20.95 -1.11 -4.71
N ILE A 226 -20.68 -1.88 -3.64
CA ILE A 226 -20.97 -1.50 -2.25
C ILE A 226 -20.23 -0.21 -1.90
N ALA A 227 -18.94 -0.09 -2.21
CA ALA A 227 -18.15 1.10 -1.93
C ALA A 227 -18.71 2.34 -2.63
N ARG A 228 -19.08 2.22 -3.91
CA ARG A 228 -19.72 3.30 -4.67
C ARG A 228 -21.08 3.70 -4.07
N SER A 229 -21.87 2.73 -3.63
CA SER A 229 -23.17 2.97 -2.99
C SER A 229 -23.04 3.65 -1.62
N ALA A 230 -21.92 3.41 -0.89
CA ALA A 230 -21.57 4.10 0.34
C ALA A 230 -21.04 5.53 0.11
N GLY A 231 -20.90 5.96 -1.15
CA GLY A 231 -20.44 7.30 -1.52
C GLY A 231 -18.93 7.43 -1.77
N LEU A 232 -18.15 6.34 -1.71
CA LEU A 232 -16.74 6.38 -2.04
C LEU A 232 -16.53 6.56 -3.55
N ARG A 233 -15.84 7.63 -3.94
CA ARG A 233 -15.72 8.04 -5.35
C ARG A 233 -14.71 7.23 -6.15
N TYR A 234 -13.69 6.67 -5.45
CA TYR A 234 -12.54 6.00 -6.06
C TYR A 234 -12.43 4.59 -5.48
N ALA A 235 -13.13 3.64 -6.09
CA ALA A 235 -13.11 2.22 -5.73
C ALA A 235 -12.58 1.39 -6.90
N TYR A 236 -11.47 0.68 -6.67
CA TYR A 236 -10.73 -0.08 -7.66
C TYR A 236 -10.74 -1.57 -7.33
N ILE A 237 -10.42 -2.41 -8.33
CA ILE A 237 -10.20 -3.84 -8.17
C ILE A 237 -8.76 -4.14 -8.57
N GLY A 238 -8.00 -4.80 -7.70
CA GLY A 238 -6.63 -5.19 -7.92
C GLY A 238 -6.44 -6.71 -8.04
N ASN A 239 -5.29 -7.14 -8.56
CA ASN A 239 -4.89 -8.54 -8.75
C ASN A 239 -5.82 -9.34 -9.69
N VAL A 240 -6.44 -8.68 -10.68
CA VAL A 240 -7.27 -9.32 -11.72
C VAL A 240 -6.80 -8.82 -13.08
N PRO A 241 -5.69 -9.33 -13.62
CA PRO A 241 -5.21 -8.94 -14.94
C PRO A 241 -6.29 -9.13 -16.02
N GLY A 242 -6.41 -8.12 -16.90
CA GLY A 242 -7.39 -8.16 -18.01
C GLY A 242 -8.83 -7.80 -17.63
N LEU A 243 -9.14 -7.54 -16.36
CA LEU A 243 -10.46 -7.04 -15.99
C LEU A 243 -10.60 -5.58 -16.44
N ARG A 244 -11.51 -5.39 -17.41
CA ARG A 244 -11.74 -4.06 -17.99
C ARG A 244 -12.16 -3.04 -16.91
N ASP A 245 -11.60 -1.86 -16.98
CA ASP A 245 -11.91 -0.70 -16.12
C ASP A 245 -11.68 -0.91 -14.61
N ALA A 246 -11.11 -2.06 -14.21
CA ALA A 246 -10.85 -2.39 -12.80
C ALA A 246 -9.98 -1.34 -12.09
N GLU A 247 -8.98 -0.82 -12.79
CA GLU A 247 -7.98 0.13 -12.30
C GLU A 247 -8.15 1.54 -12.92
N THR A 248 -9.24 1.74 -13.68
CA THR A 248 -9.53 3.03 -14.35
C THR A 248 -10.05 4.05 -13.33
N THR A 249 -9.45 5.25 -13.35
CA THR A 249 -9.97 6.39 -12.59
C THR A 249 -11.01 7.13 -13.43
N PHE A 250 -12.23 7.20 -12.90
CA PHE A 250 -13.32 7.97 -13.52
C PHE A 250 -13.51 9.30 -12.82
N CYS A 251 -13.83 10.33 -13.60
CA CYS A 251 -14.25 11.62 -13.04
C CYS A 251 -15.54 11.47 -12.23
N PRO A 252 -15.59 11.91 -10.96
CA PRO A 252 -16.77 11.74 -10.12
C PRO A 252 -17.98 12.55 -10.62
N ASN A 253 -17.77 13.59 -11.43
CA ASN A 253 -18.81 14.43 -12.01
C ASN A 253 -19.27 13.92 -13.39
N CYS A 254 -18.41 13.99 -14.40
CA CYS A 254 -18.82 13.65 -15.78
C CYS A 254 -18.70 12.16 -16.13
N LYS A 255 -18.23 11.32 -15.22
CA LYS A 255 -18.08 9.86 -15.34
C LYS A 255 -17.14 9.37 -16.45
N ARG A 256 -16.46 10.28 -17.17
CA ARG A 256 -15.46 9.89 -18.18
C ARG A 256 -14.20 9.34 -17.51
N ALA A 257 -13.53 8.39 -18.17
CA ALA A 257 -12.23 7.90 -17.77
C ALA A 257 -11.19 9.02 -17.86
N VAL A 258 -10.48 9.29 -16.77
CA VAL A 258 -9.47 10.35 -16.68
C VAL A 258 -8.06 9.82 -16.51
N VAL A 259 -7.91 8.60 -15.95
CA VAL A 259 -6.64 7.85 -15.98
C VAL A 259 -6.98 6.39 -16.26
N THR A 260 -6.48 5.86 -17.36
CA THR A 260 -6.60 4.43 -17.69
C THR A 260 -5.28 3.72 -17.48
N ARG A 261 -5.34 2.47 -17.03
CA ARG A 261 -4.17 1.65 -16.69
C ARG A 261 -4.30 0.25 -17.28
N ASP A 262 -3.15 -0.33 -17.56
CA ASP A 262 -2.99 -1.76 -17.81
C ASP A 262 -1.89 -2.24 -16.85
N VAL A 263 -2.30 -2.86 -15.77
CA VAL A 263 -1.47 -3.24 -14.61
C VAL A 263 -0.70 -2.00 -14.08
N PHE A 264 0.58 -1.85 -14.41
CA PHE A 264 1.42 -0.72 -13.97
C PHE A 264 1.59 0.37 -15.02
N ALA A 265 1.19 0.13 -16.26
CA ALA A 265 1.32 1.10 -17.34
C ALA A 265 0.12 2.06 -17.37
N ILE A 266 0.38 3.36 -17.45
CA ILE A 266 -0.65 4.36 -17.74
C ILE A 266 -0.87 4.36 -19.25
N THR A 267 -2.07 3.96 -19.68
CA THR A 267 -2.45 3.88 -21.09
C THR A 267 -3.22 5.11 -21.59
N GLY A 268 -3.75 5.92 -20.66
CA GLY A 268 -4.38 7.20 -20.96
C GLY A 268 -4.38 8.12 -19.76
N PHE A 269 -4.12 9.42 -20.01
CA PHE A 269 -4.05 10.44 -18.96
C PHE A 269 -4.76 11.72 -19.43
N TYR A 270 -5.92 11.99 -18.86
CA TYR A 270 -6.82 13.09 -19.24
C TYR A 270 -7.06 14.04 -18.06
N LEU A 271 -5.97 14.42 -17.40
CA LEU A 271 -5.95 15.42 -16.34
C LEU A 271 -5.06 16.60 -16.76
N ASN A 272 -5.48 17.80 -16.38
CA ASN A 272 -4.68 19.01 -16.48
C ASN A 272 -4.60 19.65 -15.08
N ALA A 273 -3.42 19.76 -14.51
CA ALA A 273 -3.18 20.25 -13.15
C ALA A 273 -4.14 19.61 -12.10
N GLY A 274 -4.31 18.29 -12.17
CA GLY A 274 -5.18 17.53 -11.27
C GLY A 274 -6.69 17.74 -11.50
N ARG A 275 -7.09 18.33 -12.63
CA ARG A 275 -8.48 18.53 -13.02
C ARG A 275 -8.84 17.69 -14.24
N CYS A 276 -10.06 17.20 -14.27
CA CYS A 276 -10.62 16.50 -15.43
C CYS A 276 -10.57 17.39 -16.68
N SER A 277 -9.92 16.93 -17.74
CA SER A 277 -9.81 17.69 -19.01
C SER A 277 -11.17 17.94 -19.69
N PHE A 278 -12.20 17.17 -19.32
CA PHE A 278 -13.52 17.27 -19.96
C PHE A 278 -14.49 18.22 -19.24
N CYS A 279 -14.40 18.34 -17.90
CA CYS A 279 -15.37 19.14 -17.12
C CYS A 279 -14.73 19.96 -15.99
N GLN A 280 -13.43 20.02 -15.91
CA GLN A 280 -12.63 20.80 -14.94
C GLN A 280 -12.85 20.42 -13.46
N THR A 281 -13.59 19.36 -13.17
CA THR A 281 -13.73 18.86 -11.80
C THR A 281 -12.37 18.44 -11.24
N LYS A 282 -12.05 18.89 -10.03
CA LYS A 282 -10.82 18.45 -9.31
C LYS A 282 -10.90 16.95 -9.04
N ILE A 283 -9.85 16.24 -9.40
CA ILE A 283 -9.68 14.80 -9.11
C ILE A 283 -8.80 14.67 -7.90
N ALA A 284 -9.27 13.92 -6.90
CA ALA A 284 -8.49 13.69 -5.68
C ALA A 284 -7.23 12.87 -6.00
N GLY A 285 -6.09 13.27 -5.42
CA GLY A 285 -4.79 12.68 -5.69
C GLY A 285 -3.67 13.70 -5.58
N ILE A 286 -2.44 13.21 -5.67
CA ILE A 286 -1.23 14.04 -5.85
C ILE A 286 -0.86 13.93 -7.32
N TRP A 287 -1.04 15.03 -8.03
CA TRP A 287 -0.79 15.12 -9.47
C TRP A 287 0.37 16.09 -9.71
N SER A 288 1.53 15.56 -10.03
CA SER A 288 2.74 16.33 -10.42
C SER A 288 2.84 16.45 -11.92
#